data_14875deae76bd8670c142b044a641919
#
_entry.id   14875deae76bd8670c142b044a641919
#
_cell.length_a   1.000
_cell.length_b   1.000
_cell.length_c   1.000
_cell.angle_alpha   90.00
_cell.angle_beta   90.00
_cell.angle_gamma   90.00
#
_symmetry.space_group_name_H-M   'P 1'
#
loop_
_entity.id
_entity.type
_entity.pdbx_description
1 polymer ?
#
loop_
_entity_poly.entity_id
_entity_poly.type
_entity_poly.pdbx_seq_one_letter_code
_entity_poly.pdbx_strand_id
1 'polypeptide(L)'
;HWSDDYVYNLGVGFDSQPHNLGKTWFPCVDNFTDKASYDLYITIPNDMLSSCGGLLTETYNNGNGTKTDHWVVNQEISTYLISFAIGNFVLWEDTYQGLEREIPINVYAKPNQIDKVEATFTNTKAFAAFFEDKFGPYPFNRISYVSTNLGCMEHVDNVALSSSLITGTSNMNSDFFISHEMSHSWFGNKVTCANAGEMWLNEGFATFCNNYYFTEFYGDDFYFEEMGKRIDDIIMSCHATEGWHPLNALPLDITYG
;
A
#
# COMPACT_ATOMS: atom_id res chain seq x y z
N HIS A 1 4.51 -8.49 -13.03
CA HIS A 1 5.35 -9.53 -12.43
C HIS A 1 4.61 -10.85 -12.35
N TRP A 2 5.28 -11.94 -12.69
CA TRP A 2 4.76 -13.30 -12.63
C TRP A 2 5.56 -14.10 -11.60
N SER A 3 4.87 -14.80 -10.70
CA SER A 3 5.47 -15.67 -9.71
C SER A 3 4.56 -16.86 -9.45
N ASP A 4 4.91 -18.02 -9.94
CA ASP A 4 4.10 -19.25 -9.87
C ASP A 4 2.67 -19.02 -10.41
N ASP A 5 1.65 -19.23 -9.57
CA ASP A 5 0.23 -19.02 -9.91
C ASP A 5 -0.27 -17.58 -9.63
N TYR A 6 0.64 -16.61 -9.54
CA TYR A 6 0.31 -15.23 -9.16
C TYR A 6 0.84 -14.21 -10.15
N VAL A 7 0.06 -13.17 -10.41
CA VAL A 7 0.41 -12.02 -11.27
C VAL A 7 0.11 -10.74 -10.52
N TYR A 8 1.09 -9.82 -10.47
CA TYR A 8 0.93 -8.51 -9.84
C TYR A 8 1.51 -7.42 -10.72
N ASN A 9 0.99 -6.19 -10.60
CA ASN A 9 1.72 -5.01 -11.07
C ASN A 9 2.55 -4.39 -9.94
N LEU A 10 3.53 -3.58 -10.33
CA LEU A 10 4.22 -2.63 -9.47
C LEU A 10 3.74 -1.21 -9.83
N GLY A 11 3.53 -0.35 -8.83
CA GLY A 11 3.17 1.05 -9.02
C GLY A 11 4.40 1.92 -9.22
N VAL A 12 5.42 1.68 -8.42
CA VAL A 12 6.71 2.39 -8.41
C VAL A 12 7.86 1.37 -8.44
N GLY A 13 8.96 1.71 -9.09
CA GLY A 13 10.21 0.93 -9.07
C GLY A 13 11.39 1.84 -8.78
N PHE A 14 12.08 1.62 -7.69
CA PHE A 14 13.23 2.43 -7.30
C PHE A 14 14.45 2.25 -8.21
N ASP A 15 14.57 1.08 -8.83
CA ASP A 15 15.64 0.78 -9.80
C ASP A 15 15.35 1.27 -11.22
N SER A 16 14.23 1.95 -11.44
CA SER A 16 13.81 2.43 -12.77
C SER A 16 13.75 3.96 -12.82
N GLN A 17 14.05 4.53 -13.97
CA GLN A 17 13.83 5.95 -14.25
C GLN A 17 13.02 6.12 -15.53
N PRO A 18 11.87 6.82 -15.46
CA PRO A 18 11.23 7.34 -14.25
C PRO A 18 10.72 6.21 -13.34
N HIS A 19 10.55 6.50 -12.05
CA HIS A 19 10.12 5.53 -11.06
C HIS A 19 8.67 5.04 -11.25
N ASN A 20 7.81 5.82 -11.88
CA ASN A 20 6.42 5.45 -12.17
C ASN A 20 6.35 4.29 -13.16
N LEU A 21 5.56 3.28 -12.84
CA LEU A 21 5.43 2.04 -13.60
C LEU A 21 4.03 1.77 -14.16
N GLY A 22 3.10 2.74 -14.07
CA GLY A 22 1.76 2.62 -14.67
C GLY A 22 1.81 2.32 -16.16
N LYS A 23 2.61 3.05 -16.90
CA LYS A 23 2.81 2.86 -18.36
C LYS A 23 3.37 1.50 -18.77
N THR A 24 3.83 0.69 -17.84
CA THR A 24 4.36 -0.65 -18.15
C THR A 24 3.28 -1.66 -18.45
N TRP A 25 2.03 -1.38 -18.07
CA TRP A 25 0.94 -2.32 -18.25
C TRP A 25 -0.33 -1.71 -18.85
N PHE A 26 -0.49 -0.37 -18.82
CA PHE A 26 -1.58 0.31 -19.53
C PHE A 26 -1.13 1.68 -20.08
N PRO A 27 -1.71 2.16 -21.20
CA PRO A 27 -1.40 3.49 -21.72
C PRO A 27 -1.92 4.58 -20.77
N CYS A 28 -1.02 5.45 -20.29
CA CYS A 28 -1.37 6.56 -19.41
C CYS A 28 -0.36 7.69 -19.49
N VAL A 29 -0.74 8.87 -19.01
CA VAL A 29 0.21 9.93 -18.67
C VAL A 29 0.80 9.58 -17.31
N ASP A 30 1.93 8.90 -17.32
CA ASP A 30 2.52 8.29 -16.13
C ASP A 30 3.33 9.31 -15.34
N ASN A 31 2.63 10.15 -14.59
CA ASN A 31 3.19 11.11 -13.64
C ASN A 31 2.34 11.13 -12.35
N PHE A 32 2.81 11.85 -11.33
CA PHE A 32 2.12 11.90 -10.03
C PHE A 32 0.91 12.85 -10.01
N THR A 33 0.80 13.76 -10.97
CA THR A 33 -0.22 14.81 -10.99
C THR A 33 -1.42 14.50 -11.89
N ASP A 34 -1.26 13.57 -12.84
CA ASP A 34 -2.36 13.10 -13.67
C ASP A 34 -3.16 12.06 -12.90
N LYS A 35 -4.38 12.45 -12.51
CA LYS A 35 -5.28 11.61 -11.71
C LYS A 35 -6.52 11.26 -12.52
N ALA A 36 -6.97 10.02 -12.36
CA ALA A 36 -8.17 9.52 -13.02
C ALA A 36 -8.95 8.55 -12.13
N SER A 37 -10.22 8.37 -12.43
CA SER A 37 -11.01 7.22 -11.99
C SER A 37 -10.79 6.04 -12.96
N TYR A 38 -11.10 4.83 -12.53
CA TYR A 38 -10.80 3.63 -13.31
C TYR A 38 -11.95 2.62 -13.27
N ASP A 39 -12.21 2.02 -14.43
CA ASP A 39 -12.98 0.80 -14.60
C ASP A 39 -12.05 -0.30 -15.11
N LEU A 40 -11.87 -1.35 -14.31
CA LEU A 40 -11.00 -2.48 -14.64
C LEU A 40 -11.84 -3.73 -14.88
N TYR A 41 -11.76 -4.29 -16.08
CA TYR A 41 -12.36 -5.56 -16.45
C TYR A 41 -11.27 -6.62 -16.53
N ILE A 42 -11.19 -7.47 -15.53
CA ILE A 42 -10.12 -8.48 -15.38
C ILE A 42 -10.70 -9.86 -15.66
N THR A 43 -10.29 -10.47 -16.78
CA THR A 43 -10.69 -11.84 -17.13
C THR A 43 -9.68 -12.84 -16.61
N ILE A 44 -10.15 -13.76 -15.78
CA ILE A 44 -9.33 -14.75 -15.07
C ILE A 44 -9.96 -16.15 -15.12
N PRO A 45 -9.19 -17.23 -14.86
CA PRO A 45 -9.76 -18.55 -14.61
C PRO A 45 -10.79 -18.54 -13.48
N ASN A 46 -11.82 -19.38 -13.56
CA ASN A 46 -12.91 -19.40 -12.58
C ASN A 46 -12.46 -19.71 -11.14
N ASP A 47 -11.38 -20.46 -10.99
CA ASP A 47 -10.79 -20.90 -9.72
C ASP A 47 -9.81 -19.90 -9.09
N MET A 48 -9.52 -18.80 -9.79
CA MET A 48 -8.67 -17.72 -9.27
C MET A 48 -9.49 -16.53 -8.73
N LEU A 49 -8.85 -15.72 -7.90
CA LEU A 49 -9.37 -14.42 -7.46
C LEU A 49 -8.56 -13.29 -8.09
N SER A 50 -9.25 -12.21 -8.42
CA SER A 50 -8.64 -10.91 -8.66
C SER A 50 -8.77 -10.03 -7.42
N SER A 51 -7.76 -9.21 -7.13
CA SER A 51 -7.81 -8.10 -6.19
C SER A 51 -7.29 -6.87 -6.91
N CYS A 52 -8.12 -5.84 -7.03
CA CYS A 52 -7.75 -4.61 -7.73
C CYS A 52 -8.06 -3.40 -6.85
N GLY A 53 -7.62 -2.22 -7.25
CA GLY A 53 -8.08 -0.97 -6.65
C GLY A 53 -9.60 -0.83 -6.75
N GLY A 54 -10.20 -0.11 -5.80
CA GLY A 54 -11.64 0.16 -5.79
C GLY A 54 -12.51 -0.99 -5.25
N LEU A 55 -13.72 -1.06 -5.75
CA LEU A 55 -14.73 -2.06 -5.35
C LEU A 55 -15.04 -3.01 -6.50
N LEU A 56 -15.16 -4.31 -6.18
CA LEU A 56 -15.71 -5.30 -7.10
C LEU A 56 -17.21 -5.06 -7.22
N THR A 57 -17.67 -4.62 -8.38
CA THR A 57 -19.08 -4.29 -8.63
C THR A 57 -19.85 -5.44 -9.26
N GLU A 58 -19.21 -6.20 -10.15
CA GLU A 58 -19.84 -7.29 -10.88
C GLU A 58 -18.82 -8.39 -11.22
N THR A 59 -19.31 -9.62 -11.34
CA THR A 59 -18.56 -10.76 -11.85
C THR A 59 -19.38 -11.47 -12.92
N TYR A 60 -18.83 -11.62 -14.10
CA TYR A 60 -19.48 -12.27 -15.25
C TYR A 60 -18.87 -13.64 -15.50
N ASN A 61 -19.67 -14.70 -15.51
CA ASN A 61 -19.20 -16.02 -15.93
C ASN A 61 -19.20 -16.09 -17.47
N ASN A 62 -18.05 -16.32 -18.08
CA ASN A 62 -17.92 -16.33 -19.54
C ASN A 62 -18.30 -17.68 -20.20
N GLY A 63 -18.59 -18.73 -19.41
CA GLY A 63 -19.04 -20.04 -19.90
C GLY A 63 -17.92 -20.92 -20.54
N ASN A 64 -16.69 -20.43 -20.54
CA ASN A 64 -15.53 -21.10 -21.15
C ASN A 64 -14.41 -21.45 -20.13
N GLY A 65 -14.76 -21.54 -18.86
CA GLY A 65 -13.79 -21.76 -17.77
C GLY A 65 -13.16 -20.48 -17.21
N THR A 66 -13.60 -19.31 -17.69
CA THR A 66 -13.15 -18.01 -17.19
C THR A 66 -14.30 -17.17 -16.65
N LYS A 67 -13.98 -16.20 -15.82
CA LYS A 67 -14.86 -15.13 -15.37
C LYS A 67 -14.22 -13.77 -15.62
N THR A 68 -15.03 -12.74 -15.69
CA THR A 68 -14.57 -11.34 -15.78
C THR A 68 -15.09 -10.57 -14.56
N ASP A 69 -14.17 -10.07 -13.76
CA ASP A 69 -14.46 -9.23 -12.61
C ASP A 69 -14.39 -7.75 -13.05
N HIS A 70 -15.42 -6.97 -12.69
CA HIS A 70 -15.48 -5.53 -12.92
C HIS A 70 -15.20 -4.78 -11.61
N TRP A 71 -14.05 -4.11 -11.56
CA TRP A 71 -13.61 -3.29 -10.45
C TRP A 71 -13.71 -1.81 -10.80
N VAL A 72 -14.17 -0.99 -9.84
CA VAL A 72 -14.40 0.44 -10.05
C VAL A 72 -13.71 1.27 -8.98
N VAL A 73 -12.83 2.17 -9.41
CA VAL A 73 -12.21 3.21 -8.58
C VAL A 73 -12.87 4.54 -8.94
N ASN A 74 -13.78 5.01 -8.11
CA ASN A 74 -14.52 6.26 -8.35
C ASN A 74 -13.72 7.52 -7.97
N GLN A 75 -12.75 7.39 -7.08
CA GLN A 75 -11.86 8.50 -6.72
C GLN A 75 -10.81 8.70 -7.80
N GLU A 76 -10.47 9.97 -8.06
CA GLU A 76 -9.34 10.29 -8.92
C GLU A 76 -8.03 10.03 -8.18
N ILE A 77 -7.26 9.08 -8.65
CA ILE A 77 -5.96 8.67 -8.10
C ILE A 77 -4.87 8.75 -9.15
N SER A 78 -3.63 8.95 -8.71
CA SER A 78 -2.46 8.95 -9.60
C SER A 78 -2.28 7.58 -10.26
N THR A 79 -1.78 7.56 -11.49
CA THR A 79 -1.66 6.36 -12.33
C THR A 79 -0.84 5.24 -11.69
N TYR A 80 0.16 5.56 -10.87
CA TYR A 80 1.00 4.58 -10.19
C TYR A 80 0.31 3.85 -9.04
N LEU A 81 -0.81 4.40 -8.54
CA LEU A 81 -1.57 3.85 -7.42
C LEU A 81 -2.63 2.84 -7.82
N ILE A 82 -2.96 2.74 -9.13
CA ILE A 82 -3.86 1.71 -9.62
C ILE A 82 -3.15 0.36 -9.63
N SER A 83 -3.84 -0.69 -9.22
CA SER A 83 -3.21 -2.00 -9.11
C SER A 83 -4.14 -3.15 -9.40
N PHE A 84 -3.53 -4.28 -9.71
CA PHE A 84 -4.18 -5.57 -9.74
C PHE A 84 -3.27 -6.67 -9.19
N ALA A 85 -3.89 -7.67 -8.59
CA ALA A 85 -3.26 -8.95 -8.27
C ALA A 85 -4.23 -10.07 -8.67
N ILE A 86 -3.70 -11.12 -9.27
CA ILE A 86 -4.48 -12.28 -9.71
C ILE A 86 -3.78 -13.52 -9.19
N GLY A 87 -4.54 -14.48 -8.67
CA GLY A 87 -3.94 -15.73 -8.23
C GLY A 87 -4.89 -16.64 -7.44
N ASN A 88 -4.32 -17.73 -6.98
CA ASN A 88 -5.01 -18.67 -6.09
C ASN A 88 -5.02 -18.10 -4.66
N PHE A 89 -5.74 -16.99 -4.48
CA PHE A 89 -5.92 -16.36 -3.18
C PHE A 89 -7.12 -16.95 -2.42
N VAL A 90 -7.09 -16.78 -1.10
CA VAL A 90 -8.24 -16.92 -0.21
C VAL A 90 -8.51 -15.55 0.40
N LEU A 91 -9.76 -15.11 0.35
CA LEU A 91 -10.17 -13.82 0.90
C LEU A 91 -10.53 -13.99 2.39
N TRP A 92 -9.91 -13.18 3.25
CA TRP A 92 -10.32 -12.93 4.62
C TRP A 92 -10.99 -11.57 4.69
N GLU A 93 -12.10 -11.48 5.43
CA GLU A 93 -12.92 -10.29 5.52
C GLU A 93 -13.19 -9.90 6.97
N ASP A 94 -13.21 -8.59 7.20
CA ASP A 94 -13.64 -7.95 8.45
C ASP A 94 -14.19 -6.56 8.12
N THR A 95 -14.64 -5.82 9.13
CA THR A 95 -15.14 -4.45 8.97
C THR A 95 -14.60 -3.56 10.08
N TYR A 96 -14.42 -2.29 9.77
CA TYR A 96 -14.10 -1.23 10.72
C TYR A 96 -15.19 -0.16 10.68
N GLN A 97 -15.69 0.23 11.86
CA GLN A 97 -16.61 1.35 11.98
C GLN A 97 -15.80 2.65 12.00
N GLY A 98 -15.64 3.26 10.85
CA GLY A 98 -14.97 4.56 10.70
C GLY A 98 -15.83 5.73 11.14
N LEU A 99 -15.27 6.94 11.07
CA LEU A 99 -15.94 8.17 11.51
C LEU A 99 -17.23 8.46 10.72
N GLU A 100 -17.25 8.20 9.43
CA GLU A 100 -18.39 8.54 8.56
C GLU A 100 -19.17 7.32 8.07
N ARG A 101 -18.54 6.16 8.01
CA ARG A 101 -19.12 4.95 7.44
C ARG A 101 -18.44 3.68 7.93
N GLU A 102 -19.09 2.55 7.72
CA GLU A 102 -18.45 1.26 7.83
C GLU A 102 -17.47 1.06 6.65
N ILE A 103 -16.26 0.59 6.96
CA ILE A 103 -15.18 0.40 6.00
C ILE A 103 -14.84 -1.10 5.96
N PRO A 104 -14.98 -1.76 4.80
CA PRO A 104 -14.57 -3.15 4.65
C PRO A 104 -13.04 -3.30 4.85
N ILE A 105 -12.64 -4.38 5.52
CA ILE A 105 -11.24 -4.81 5.60
C ILE A 105 -11.13 -6.13 4.86
N ASN A 106 -10.26 -6.18 3.86
CA ASN A 106 -10.05 -7.35 3.03
C ASN A 106 -8.56 -7.76 3.03
N VAL A 107 -8.28 -9.04 3.18
CA VAL A 107 -6.92 -9.55 3.00
C VAL A 107 -6.95 -10.73 2.03
N TYR A 108 -6.33 -10.55 0.87
CA TYR A 108 -6.13 -11.61 -0.12
C TYR A 108 -4.84 -12.35 0.20
N ALA A 109 -4.96 -13.45 0.91
CA ALA A 109 -3.84 -14.25 1.36
C ALA A 109 -3.64 -15.50 0.50
N LYS A 110 -2.41 -16.01 0.45
CA LYS A 110 -2.15 -17.34 -0.14
C LYS A 110 -2.80 -18.42 0.73
N PRO A 111 -3.20 -19.58 0.15
CA PRO A 111 -3.87 -20.63 0.93
C PRO A 111 -3.12 -21.08 2.19
N ASN A 112 -1.80 -21.11 2.15
CA ASN A 112 -0.95 -21.48 3.29
C ASN A 112 -0.77 -20.37 4.35
N GLN A 113 -1.42 -19.23 4.16
CA GLN A 113 -1.33 -18.06 5.04
C GLN A 113 -2.67 -17.68 5.68
N ILE A 114 -3.79 -18.21 5.19
CA ILE A 114 -5.13 -17.75 5.60
C ILE A 114 -5.34 -17.87 7.11
N ASP A 115 -4.89 -18.96 7.73
CA ASP A 115 -5.02 -19.18 9.18
C ASP A 115 -4.17 -18.21 10.02
N LYS A 116 -3.27 -17.46 9.37
CA LYS A 116 -2.38 -16.50 10.01
C LYS A 116 -2.88 -15.06 9.92
N VAL A 117 -3.83 -14.78 9.02
CA VAL A 117 -4.27 -13.41 8.71
C VAL A 117 -4.83 -12.71 9.93
N GLU A 118 -5.83 -13.30 10.60
CA GLU A 118 -6.51 -12.67 11.73
C GLU A 118 -5.54 -12.23 12.82
N ALA A 119 -4.61 -13.10 13.20
CA ALA A 119 -3.62 -12.80 14.23
C ALA A 119 -2.56 -11.78 13.78
N THR A 120 -2.20 -11.76 12.48
CA THR A 120 -1.26 -10.77 11.94
C THR A 120 -1.90 -9.39 11.87
N PHE A 121 -3.17 -9.29 11.48
CA PHE A 121 -3.89 -8.03 11.25
C PHE A 121 -4.71 -7.54 12.46
N THR A 122 -4.45 -8.10 13.63
CA THR A 122 -5.18 -7.78 14.89
C THR A 122 -5.27 -6.27 15.17
N ASN A 123 -4.23 -5.50 14.89
CA ASN A 123 -4.14 -4.08 15.20
C ASN A 123 -4.66 -3.16 14.08
N THR A 124 -5.09 -3.70 12.93
CA THR A 124 -5.51 -2.90 11.76
C THR A 124 -6.59 -1.87 12.07
N LYS A 125 -7.59 -2.26 12.89
CA LYS A 125 -8.66 -1.33 13.31
C LYS A 125 -8.14 -0.22 14.23
N ALA A 126 -7.14 -0.51 15.05
CA ALA A 126 -6.53 0.49 15.93
C ALA A 126 -5.72 1.50 15.11
N PHE A 127 -5.00 1.05 14.08
CA PHE A 127 -4.32 1.95 13.13
C PHE A 127 -5.31 2.88 12.44
N ALA A 128 -6.39 2.32 11.88
CA ALA A 128 -7.42 3.08 11.19
C ALA A 128 -8.05 4.13 12.12
N ALA A 129 -8.42 3.74 13.34
CA ALA A 129 -9.02 4.64 14.33
C ALA A 129 -8.07 5.78 14.72
N PHE A 130 -6.79 5.48 14.94
CA PHE A 130 -5.79 6.47 15.25
C PHE A 130 -5.61 7.47 14.11
N PHE A 131 -5.44 6.99 12.88
CA PHE A 131 -5.24 7.89 11.74
C PHE A 131 -6.49 8.71 11.40
N GLU A 132 -7.69 8.16 11.56
CA GLU A 132 -8.93 8.92 11.42
C GLU A 132 -9.06 10.02 12.49
N ASP A 133 -8.68 9.75 13.75
CA ASP A 133 -8.67 10.74 14.82
C ASP A 133 -7.73 11.91 14.51
N LYS A 134 -6.56 11.63 13.93
CA LYS A 134 -5.53 12.65 13.65
C LYS A 134 -5.73 13.37 12.32
N PHE A 135 -6.21 12.69 11.28
CA PHE A 135 -6.18 13.19 9.90
C PHE A 135 -7.56 13.26 9.23
N GLY A 136 -8.61 12.85 9.95
CA GLY A 136 -9.98 12.84 9.45
C GLY A 136 -10.34 11.52 8.75
N PRO A 137 -11.58 11.42 8.22
CA PRO A 137 -12.17 10.18 7.72
C PRO A 137 -11.29 9.45 6.69
N TYR A 138 -11.29 8.12 6.75
CA TYR A 138 -10.60 7.28 5.77
C TYR A 138 -11.05 7.62 4.34
N PRO A 139 -10.10 7.99 3.44
CA PRO A 139 -10.46 8.66 2.20
C PRO A 139 -10.93 7.74 1.07
N PHE A 140 -10.70 6.42 1.16
CA PHE A 140 -10.96 5.45 0.09
C PHE A 140 -12.04 4.45 0.46
N ASN A 141 -12.34 3.47 -0.45
CA ASN A 141 -13.52 2.62 -0.29
C ASN A 141 -13.37 1.53 0.77
N ARG A 142 -12.18 0.94 0.87
CA ARG A 142 -11.87 -0.19 1.77
C ARG A 142 -10.42 -0.18 2.20
N ILE A 143 -10.12 -0.81 3.32
CA ILE A 143 -8.77 -1.15 3.74
C ILE A 143 -8.48 -2.54 3.20
N SER A 144 -7.58 -2.65 2.23
CA SER A 144 -7.33 -3.97 1.62
C SER A 144 -5.85 -4.21 1.38
N TYR A 145 -5.45 -5.45 1.67
CA TYR A 145 -4.09 -5.95 1.51
C TYR A 145 -4.08 -7.19 0.64
N VAL A 146 -3.07 -7.32 -0.21
CA VAL A 146 -2.83 -8.53 -1.00
C VAL A 146 -1.43 -9.06 -0.75
N SER A 147 -1.33 -10.35 -0.43
CA SER A 147 -0.05 -11.03 -0.20
C SER A 147 0.75 -11.18 -1.49
N THR A 148 1.91 -10.53 -1.57
CA THR A 148 2.81 -10.58 -2.74
C THR A 148 4.17 -11.14 -2.38
N ASN A 149 4.97 -11.50 -3.39
CA ASN A 149 6.39 -11.86 -3.23
C ASN A 149 7.32 -10.66 -3.48
N LEU A 150 6.74 -9.52 -3.72
CA LEU A 150 7.47 -8.29 -4.01
C LEU A 150 7.66 -7.39 -2.81
N GLY A 151 7.81 -6.52 -2.40
CA GLY A 151 7.79 -5.70 -1.18
C GLY A 151 6.39 -5.25 -0.81
N CYS A 152 6.30 -4.11 -0.16
CA CYS A 152 5.06 -3.43 0.13
C CYS A 152 4.87 -2.25 -0.84
N MET A 153 3.62 -1.88 -1.07
CA MET A 153 3.26 -0.75 -1.94
C MET A 153 1.85 -0.26 -1.63
N GLU A 154 1.70 1.03 -1.48
CA GLU A 154 0.51 1.74 -1.01
C GLU A 154 -0.64 1.84 -2.04
N HIS A 155 -0.80 0.92 -2.95
CA HIS A 155 -1.88 0.96 -3.94
C HIS A 155 -3.24 1.22 -3.30
N VAL A 156 -4.03 2.10 -3.91
CA VAL A 156 -5.35 2.47 -3.39
C VAL A 156 -6.29 1.27 -3.37
N ASP A 157 -6.88 1.02 -2.18
CA ASP A 157 -7.82 -0.10 -1.95
C ASP A 157 -7.23 -1.50 -2.24
N ASN A 158 -5.90 -1.63 -2.43
CA ASN A 158 -5.26 -2.90 -2.77
C ASN A 158 -3.76 -2.89 -2.44
N VAL A 159 -3.42 -2.56 -1.21
CA VAL A 159 -2.04 -2.49 -0.73
C VAL A 159 -1.32 -3.81 -0.97
N ALA A 160 -0.20 -3.77 -1.69
CA ALA A 160 0.68 -4.92 -1.75
C ALA A 160 1.41 -5.08 -0.41
N LEU A 161 1.38 -6.28 0.15
CA LEU A 161 2.08 -6.60 1.39
C LEU A 161 2.99 -7.81 1.18
N SER A 162 4.26 -7.69 1.57
CA SER A 162 5.17 -8.84 1.48
C SER A 162 4.61 -10.06 2.22
N SER A 163 4.56 -11.18 1.54
CA SER A 163 4.05 -12.44 2.10
C SER A 163 4.80 -12.89 3.37
N SER A 164 6.05 -12.46 3.54
CA SER A 164 6.85 -12.74 4.73
C SER A 164 6.32 -12.06 6.01
N LEU A 165 5.49 -11.02 5.85
CA LEU A 165 4.91 -10.27 6.97
C LEU A 165 3.65 -10.93 7.54
N ILE A 166 3.03 -11.88 6.82
CA ILE A 166 1.86 -12.63 7.31
C ILE A 166 2.36 -13.83 8.13
N THR A 167 2.69 -13.57 9.39
CA THR A 167 3.41 -14.50 10.27
C THR A 167 2.50 -15.33 11.19
N GLY A 168 1.27 -14.89 11.42
CA GLY A 168 0.34 -15.48 12.38
C GLY A 168 0.46 -14.86 13.78
N THR A 169 1.15 -13.75 13.89
CA THR A 169 1.23 -12.94 15.10
C THR A 169 1.33 -11.47 14.70
N SER A 170 0.68 -10.59 15.46
CA SER A 170 0.98 -9.17 15.44
C SER A 170 2.33 -8.96 16.13
N ASN A 171 3.23 -8.29 15.47
CA ASN A 171 4.55 -7.96 15.99
C ASN A 171 5.02 -6.62 15.37
N MET A 172 6.03 -6.01 15.99
CA MET A 172 6.53 -4.69 15.58
C MET A 172 6.80 -4.60 14.08
N ASN A 173 7.38 -5.65 13.48
CA ASN A 173 7.73 -5.62 12.06
C ASN A 173 6.49 -5.67 11.14
N SER A 174 5.53 -6.58 11.39
CA SER A 174 4.29 -6.64 10.59
C SER A 174 3.45 -5.38 10.80
N ASP A 175 3.30 -4.94 12.04
CA ASP A 175 2.52 -3.75 12.40
C ASP A 175 3.12 -2.48 11.79
N PHE A 176 4.46 -2.39 11.74
CA PHE A 176 5.15 -1.28 11.10
C PHE A 176 4.72 -1.16 9.63
N PHE A 177 4.84 -2.21 8.84
CA PHE A 177 4.48 -2.13 7.41
C PHE A 177 2.98 -1.98 7.20
N ILE A 178 2.14 -2.69 7.96
CA ILE A 178 0.67 -2.57 7.82
C ILE A 178 0.20 -1.14 8.10
N SER A 179 0.70 -0.49 9.16
CA SER A 179 0.32 0.87 9.50
C SER A 179 0.97 1.92 8.59
N HIS A 180 2.21 1.69 8.13
CA HIS A 180 2.89 2.54 7.17
C HIS A 180 2.09 2.64 5.86
N GLU A 181 1.80 1.50 5.24
CA GLU A 181 1.03 1.45 4.01
C GLU A 181 -0.39 2.01 4.18
N MET A 182 -1.02 1.82 5.34
CA MET A 182 -2.31 2.43 5.63
C MET A 182 -2.23 3.95 5.70
N SER A 183 -1.19 4.50 6.31
CA SER A 183 -1.03 5.95 6.49
C SER A 183 -0.87 6.68 5.16
N HIS A 184 -0.35 6.01 4.15
CA HIS A 184 -0.30 6.52 2.78
C HIS A 184 -1.68 6.87 2.22
N SER A 185 -2.76 6.31 2.74
CA SER A 185 -4.12 6.71 2.32
C SER A 185 -4.35 8.21 2.45
N TRP A 186 -3.77 8.87 3.47
CA TRP A 186 -3.80 10.32 3.63
C TRP A 186 -2.61 11.01 2.94
N PHE A 187 -1.39 10.48 3.11
CA PHE A 187 -0.14 11.08 2.62
C PHE A 187 0.53 10.15 1.58
N GLY A 188 0.41 10.50 0.32
CA GLY A 188 0.82 9.69 -0.83
C GLY A 188 -0.33 9.46 -1.80
N ASN A 189 -1.47 9.00 -1.31
CA ASN A 189 -2.62 8.64 -2.14
C ASN A 189 -3.61 9.80 -2.30
N LYS A 190 -4.20 10.29 -1.21
CA LYS A 190 -5.11 11.44 -1.26
C LYS A 190 -4.35 12.71 -1.60
N VAL A 191 -3.27 12.95 -0.90
CA VAL A 191 -2.34 14.06 -1.16
C VAL A 191 -1.03 13.47 -1.67
N THR A 192 -0.77 13.59 -2.95
CA THR A 192 0.38 13.00 -3.65
C THR A 192 1.42 14.08 -3.96
N CYS A 193 2.71 13.77 -3.88
CA CYS A 193 3.77 14.66 -4.34
C CYS A 193 3.68 14.96 -5.84
N ALA A 194 4.22 16.09 -6.29
CA ALA A 194 4.13 16.50 -7.69
C ALA A 194 5.09 15.73 -8.62
N ASN A 195 6.19 15.23 -8.11
CA ASN A 195 7.20 14.48 -8.84
C ASN A 195 8.05 13.61 -7.90
N ALA A 196 8.82 12.69 -8.46
CA ALA A 196 9.64 11.75 -7.70
C ALA A 196 10.69 12.43 -6.78
N GLY A 197 11.19 13.61 -7.15
CA GLY A 197 12.12 14.39 -6.32
C GLY A 197 11.49 14.94 -5.03
N GLU A 198 10.17 14.89 -4.91
CA GLU A 198 9.41 15.31 -3.73
C GLU A 198 8.80 14.10 -2.97
N MET A 199 9.32 12.90 -3.21
CA MET A 199 8.78 11.66 -2.62
C MET A 199 8.79 11.67 -1.09
N TRP A 200 9.63 12.51 -0.46
CA TRP A 200 9.61 12.71 0.98
C TRP A 200 8.24 13.17 1.52
N LEU A 201 7.40 13.80 0.67
CA LEU A 201 6.02 14.15 1.03
C LEU A 201 5.12 12.93 1.17
N ASN A 202 5.41 11.86 0.47
CA ASN A 202 4.73 10.58 0.61
C ASN A 202 5.38 9.77 1.73
N GLU A 203 6.61 9.34 1.55
CA GLU A 203 7.33 8.39 2.41
C GLU A 203 7.69 8.95 3.79
N GLY A 204 8.17 10.20 3.83
CA GLY A 204 8.53 10.85 5.08
C GLY A 204 7.33 11.06 5.99
N PHE A 205 6.17 11.46 5.42
CA PHE A 205 4.94 11.58 6.21
C PHE A 205 4.39 10.22 6.62
N ALA A 206 4.42 9.20 5.76
CA ALA A 206 3.98 7.85 6.12
C ALA A 206 4.84 7.26 7.25
N THR A 207 6.15 7.42 7.17
CA THR A 207 7.08 7.03 8.23
C THR A 207 6.84 7.81 9.53
N PHE A 208 6.58 9.12 9.44
CA PHE A 208 6.24 9.92 10.61
C PHE A 208 4.93 9.46 11.26
N CYS A 209 3.87 9.24 10.46
CA CYS A 209 2.57 8.78 10.95
C CYS A 209 2.67 7.43 11.68
N ASN A 210 3.48 6.52 11.13
CA ASN A 210 3.77 5.24 11.73
C ASN A 210 4.45 5.41 13.11
N ASN A 211 5.52 6.20 13.18
CA ASN A 211 6.21 6.47 14.44
C ASN A 211 5.30 7.17 15.46
N TYR A 212 4.43 8.08 14.99
CA TYR A 212 3.48 8.77 15.84
C TYR A 212 2.47 7.80 16.46
N TYR A 213 1.95 6.84 15.67
CA TYR A 213 1.11 5.76 16.20
C TYR A 213 1.83 4.95 17.29
N PHE A 214 3.04 4.50 17.01
CA PHE A 214 3.79 3.70 17.98
C PHE A 214 4.16 4.49 19.24
N THR A 215 4.39 5.79 19.13
CA THR A 215 4.61 6.66 20.29
C THR A 215 3.40 6.69 21.22
N GLU A 216 2.19 6.75 20.68
CA GLU A 216 0.95 6.73 21.47
C GLU A 216 0.82 5.42 22.28
N PHE A 217 1.31 4.30 21.74
CA PHE A 217 1.25 2.97 22.39
C PHE A 217 2.42 2.67 23.32
N TYR A 218 3.63 3.07 22.93
CA TYR A 218 4.87 2.73 23.65
C TYR A 218 5.46 3.91 24.42
N GLY A 219 4.91 5.11 24.28
CA GLY A 219 5.30 6.31 24.99
C GLY A 219 6.46 7.08 24.34
N ASP A 220 6.78 8.24 24.95
CA ASP A 220 7.76 9.19 24.42
C ASP A 220 9.18 8.61 24.33
N ASP A 221 9.56 7.70 25.23
CA ASP A 221 10.88 7.05 25.20
C ASP A 221 11.09 6.27 23.91
N PHE A 222 10.03 5.60 23.40
CA PHE A 222 10.06 4.93 22.10
C PHE A 222 10.33 5.92 20.97
N TYR A 223 9.63 7.06 20.97
CA TYR A 223 9.82 8.10 19.96
C TYR A 223 11.26 8.62 19.94
N PHE A 224 11.81 8.96 21.09
CA PHE A 224 13.17 9.48 21.19
C PHE A 224 14.23 8.44 20.80
N GLU A 225 14.01 7.17 21.11
CA GLU A 225 14.91 6.09 20.69
C GLU A 225 14.89 5.92 19.15
N GLU A 226 13.70 5.85 18.54
CA GLU A 226 13.57 5.71 17.08
C GLU A 226 14.07 6.94 16.32
N MET A 227 13.78 8.13 16.81
CA MET A 227 14.31 9.36 16.21
C MET A 227 15.84 9.43 16.34
N GLY A 228 16.39 9.01 17.47
CA GLY A 228 17.84 8.90 17.65
C GLY A 228 18.49 7.99 16.63
N LYS A 229 17.95 6.78 16.42
CA LYS A 229 18.44 5.84 15.40
C LYS A 229 18.41 6.46 13.99
N ARG A 230 17.31 7.13 13.62
CA ARG A 230 17.18 7.78 12.31
C ARG A 230 18.17 8.94 12.12
N ILE A 231 18.39 9.75 13.16
CA ILE A 231 19.37 10.82 13.13
C ILE A 231 20.78 10.23 12.94
N ASP A 232 21.10 9.16 13.66
CA ASP A 232 22.38 8.47 13.52
C ASP A 232 22.55 7.90 12.10
N ASP A 233 21.50 7.28 11.53
CA ASP A 233 21.52 6.78 10.14
C ASP A 233 21.72 7.91 9.14
N ILE A 234 21.04 9.05 9.28
CA ILE A 234 21.24 10.22 8.42
C ILE A 234 22.67 10.73 8.51
N ILE A 235 23.20 10.89 9.72
CA ILE A 235 24.54 11.46 9.92
C ILE A 235 25.63 10.47 9.49
N MET A 236 25.52 9.21 9.88
CA MET A 236 26.58 8.22 9.73
C MET A 236 26.54 7.51 8.37
N SER A 237 25.37 7.40 7.75
CA SER A 237 25.21 6.71 6.46
C SER A 237 24.94 7.66 5.31
N CYS A 238 23.82 8.40 5.34
CA CYS A 238 23.43 9.24 4.21
C CYS A 238 24.42 10.36 3.95
N HIS A 239 24.83 11.13 4.96
CA HIS A 239 25.81 12.20 4.79
C HIS A 239 27.19 11.69 4.38
N ALA A 240 27.59 10.52 4.87
CA ALA A 240 28.90 9.95 4.55
C ALA A 240 28.96 9.39 3.12
N THR A 241 27.84 8.89 2.59
CA THR A 241 27.78 8.22 1.27
C THR A 241 27.24 9.11 0.17
N GLU A 242 26.21 9.91 0.46
CA GLU A 242 25.45 10.67 -0.52
C GLU A 242 25.70 12.17 -0.47
N GLY A 243 26.24 12.68 0.64
CA GLY A 243 26.49 14.10 0.85
C GLY A 243 25.23 14.86 1.33
N TRP A 244 25.31 16.19 1.25
CA TRP A 244 24.21 17.06 1.67
C TRP A 244 23.29 17.36 0.50
N HIS A 245 21.99 17.08 0.65
CA HIS A 245 20.96 17.43 -0.32
C HIS A 245 19.85 18.28 0.32
N PRO A 246 19.18 19.16 -0.44
CA PRO A 246 17.91 19.71 0.00
C PRO A 246 16.86 18.60 0.05
N LEU A 247 15.85 18.71 0.90
CA LEU A 247 14.73 17.76 0.93
C LEU A 247 13.91 17.78 -0.37
N ASN A 248 13.85 18.94 -1.02
CA ASN A 248 13.18 19.10 -2.31
C ASN A 248 14.15 18.82 -3.47
N ALA A 249 13.58 18.36 -4.58
CA ALA A 249 14.34 18.03 -5.78
C ALA A 249 15.49 17.03 -5.53
N LEU A 250 15.22 15.99 -4.76
CA LEU A 250 16.17 14.92 -4.52
C LEU A 250 16.64 14.31 -5.84
N PRO A 251 17.93 13.99 -5.98
CA PRO A 251 18.44 13.29 -7.15
C PRO A 251 17.68 11.97 -7.35
N LEU A 252 17.23 11.70 -8.59
CA LEU A 252 16.46 10.51 -8.91
C LEU A 252 17.28 9.21 -8.95
N ASP A 253 18.56 9.30 -8.78
CA ASP A 253 19.51 8.18 -8.72
C ASP A 253 19.85 7.74 -7.29
N ILE A 254 19.29 8.41 -6.29
CA ILE A 254 19.41 8.00 -4.89
C ILE A 254 18.34 6.96 -4.59
N THR A 255 18.75 5.82 -4.08
CA THR A 255 17.85 4.80 -3.55
C THR A 255 17.37 5.23 -2.17
N TYR A 256 16.08 5.52 -2.07
CA TYR A 256 15.44 5.81 -0.78
C TYR A 256 15.28 4.50 -0.01
N GLY A 257 16.08 4.27 0.96
CA GLY A 257 15.98 3.19 1.91
C GLY A 257 15.39 3.63 3.24
#